data_697468a40cf8a3247561b42e44570e12
#
_entry.id   697468a40cf8a3247561b42e44570e12
#
_cell.length_a   1.000
_cell.length_b   1.000
_cell.length_c   1.000
_cell.angle_alpha   90.00
_cell.angle_beta   90.00
_cell.angle_gamma   90.00
#
_symmetry.space_group_name_H-M   'P 1'
#
loop_
_entity.id
_entity.type
_entity.pdbx_description
1 polymer ?
#
loop_
_entity_poly.entity_id
_entity_poly.type
_entity_poly.pdbx_seq_one_letter_code
_entity_poly.pdbx_strand_id
1 'polypeptide(L)'
;MTLKKCNNCIIYESGSDSDILTKARVMGCDDTIKLYFEEKYWVEDSIDKIRIDFFDNQAGQVKTFCQLAIQKNTDPCISEAWVADCKVLETIEVLQRQKDLRVDLDEETLFSSKIHGYFSGTIHNISVGGLYLTTDTRLEKDEQLDFQYCFMMKLQKVRAAVLRETVIRDNYYGYGCVFTNLSNAVEKDIRQFVYRQQRKNSNPYD
;
A
#
# COMPACT_ATOMS: atom_id res chain seq x y z
N MET A 1 17.27 12.07 2.18
CA MET A 1 16.60 10.81 1.72
C MET A 1 15.43 11.23 0.85
N THR A 2 15.29 10.64 -0.30
CA THR A 2 14.28 11.00 -1.30
C THR A 2 13.08 10.07 -1.19
N LEU A 3 11.87 10.62 -0.97
CA LEU A 3 10.62 9.87 -1.06
C LEU A 3 10.32 9.61 -2.54
N LYS A 4 10.30 8.35 -2.99
CA LYS A 4 10.21 8.01 -4.43
C LYS A 4 8.80 7.72 -4.93
N LYS A 5 7.98 7.07 -4.12
CA LYS A 5 6.61 6.68 -4.47
C LYS A 5 5.73 6.65 -3.22
N CYS A 6 5.40 7.83 -2.72
CA CYS A 6 4.54 7.98 -1.57
C CYS A 6 3.18 8.49 -2.00
N ASN A 7 2.10 7.77 -1.69
CA ASN A 7 0.74 8.18 -2.02
C ASN A 7 -0.04 8.68 -0.80
N ASN A 8 0.38 8.28 0.41
CA ASN A 8 -0.34 8.57 1.64
C ASN A 8 0.62 8.91 2.77
N CYS A 9 0.18 9.76 3.69
CA CYS A 9 0.86 10.01 4.95
C CYS A 9 -0.14 10.16 6.11
N ILE A 10 0.39 10.04 7.33
CA ILE A 10 -0.32 10.34 8.57
C ILE A 10 0.34 11.54 9.21
N ILE A 11 -0.45 12.55 9.57
CA ILE A 11 -0.02 13.75 10.28
C ILE A 11 -0.43 13.59 11.74
N TYR A 12 0.50 13.80 12.65
CA TYR A 12 0.28 13.65 14.09
C TYR A 12 0.03 15.00 14.76
N GLU A 13 -0.62 14.98 15.92
CA GLU A 13 -0.82 16.17 16.71
C GLU A 13 0.52 16.72 17.23
N SER A 14 0.64 18.05 17.26
CA SER A 14 1.87 18.71 17.72
C SER A 14 2.17 18.35 19.18
N GLY A 15 3.33 17.76 19.43
CA GLY A 15 3.75 17.32 20.76
C GLY A 15 3.31 15.90 21.15
N SER A 16 2.59 15.17 20.29
CA SER A 16 2.21 13.78 20.51
C SER A 16 2.93 12.84 19.54
N ASP A 17 3.36 11.69 20.06
CA ASP A 17 3.98 10.63 19.26
C ASP A 17 2.97 9.58 18.77
N SER A 18 1.72 9.63 19.22
CA SER A 18 0.71 8.61 18.96
C SER A 18 -0.62 9.14 18.43
N ASP A 19 -0.96 10.40 18.74
CA ASP A 19 -2.28 10.93 18.42
C ASP A 19 -2.31 11.39 16.96
N ILE A 20 -3.11 10.67 16.17
CA ILE A 20 -3.28 10.96 14.76
C ILE A 20 -4.23 12.14 14.62
N LEU A 21 -3.76 13.18 13.97
CA LEU A 21 -4.57 14.35 13.66
C LEU A 21 -5.37 14.13 12.38
N THR A 22 -4.71 13.73 11.29
CA THR A 22 -5.37 13.46 10.01
C THR A 22 -4.53 12.56 9.11
N LYS A 23 -5.18 12.04 8.07
CA LYS A 23 -4.52 11.38 6.95
C LYS A 23 -4.53 12.31 5.75
N ALA A 24 -3.44 12.31 4.99
CA ALA A 24 -3.35 13.11 3.78
C ALA A 24 -2.89 12.28 2.60
N ARG A 25 -3.39 12.64 1.42
CA ARG A 25 -2.88 12.13 0.15
C ARG A 25 -1.63 12.91 -0.23
N VAL A 26 -0.62 12.21 -0.70
CA VAL A 26 0.68 12.79 -1.07
C VAL A 26 0.78 12.89 -2.58
N MET A 27 1.17 14.06 -3.08
CA MET A 27 1.52 14.27 -4.48
C MET A 27 2.90 14.94 -4.57
N GLY A 28 3.66 14.55 -5.58
CA GLY A 28 5.03 15.01 -5.78
C GLY A 28 6.05 14.18 -5.01
N CYS A 29 7.30 14.50 -5.20
CA CYS A 29 8.44 13.87 -4.54
C CYS A 29 9.56 14.90 -4.40
N ASP A 30 10.51 14.62 -3.53
CA ASP A 30 11.67 15.46 -3.24
C ASP A 30 11.32 16.85 -2.69
N ASP A 31 11.63 17.92 -3.43
CA ASP A 31 11.48 19.30 -2.97
C ASP A 31 10.06 19.87 -3.15
N THR A 32 9.15 19.11 -3.75
CA THR A 32 7.78 19.56 -4.09
C THR A 32 6.69 18.65 -3.57
N ILE A 33 6.79 18.25 -2.31
CA ILE A 33 5.77 17.39 -1.68
C ILE A 33 4.54 18.24 -1.34
N LYS A 34 3.38 17.83 -1.89
CA LYS A 34 2.08 18.42 -1.56
C LYS A 34 1.23 17.41 -0.84
N LEU A 35 0.61 17.84 0.25
CA LEU A 35 -0.31 17.05 1.07
C LEU A 35 -1.73 17.59 0.87
N TYR A 36 -2.67 16.71 0.50
CA TYR A 36 -4.08 17.05 0.29
C TYR A 36 -4.93 16.39 1.36
N PHE A 37 -5.82 17.17 2.00
CA PHE A 37 -6.69 16.71 3.08
C PHE A 37 -8.03 17.48 3.09
N GLU A 38 -9.07 16.86 3.67
CA GLU A 38 -10.43 17.39 3.65
C GLU A 38 -10.64 18.52 4.66
N GLU A 39 -10.11 18.37 5.88
CA GLU A 39 -10.35 19.28 6.99
C GLU A 39 -9.06 19.92 7.48
N LYS A 40 -9.10 21.23 7.75
CA LYS A 40 -8.01 21.95 8.36
C LYS A 40 -8.17 21.96 9.89
N TYR A 41 -7.28 21.28 10.57
CA TYR A 41 -7.28 21.15 12.03
C TYR A 41 -6.46 22.23 12.74
N TRP A 42 -5.73 23.04 12.00
CA TRP A 42 -4.87 24.10 12.53
C TRP A 42 -5.48 25.47 12.30
N VAL A 43 -5.31 26.36 13.28
CA VAL A 43 -5.72 27.78 13.16
C VAL A 43 -4.74 28.52 12.24
N GLU A 44 -3.46 28.16 12.31
CA GLU A 44 -2.36 28.79 11.58
C GLU A 44 -2.23 28.24 10.16
N ASP A 45 -1.73 29.07 9.23
CA ASP A 45 -1.48 28.70 7.85
C ASP A 45 -0.05 28.17 7.64
N SER A 46 0.78 28.19 8.68
CA SER A 46 2.11 27.58 8.67
C SER A 46 2.44 26.89 9.97
N ILE A 47 3.11 25.75 9.87
CA ILE A 47 3.57 24.95 11.01
C ILE A 47 5.04 24.69 10.83
N ASP A 48 5.87 25.17 11.75
CA ASP A 48 7.32 25.09 11.62
C ASP A 48 7.88 23.68 11.82
N LYS A 49 7.24 22.87 12.68
CA LYS A 49 7.69 21.49 12.93
C LYS A 49 6.51 20.61 13.35
N ILE A 50 6.23 19.61 12.56
CA ILE A 50 5.17 18.61 12.83
C ILE A 50 5.66 17.23 12.41
N ARG A 51 5.23 16.18 13.13
CA ARG A 51 5.53 14.82 12.79
C ARG A 51 4.62 14.31 11.68
N ILE A 52 5.24 13.73 10.66
CA ILE A 52 4.54 13.10 9.53
C ILE A 52 5.18 11.76 9.22
N ASP A 53 4.36 10.72 9.16
CA ASP A 53 4.78 9.39 8.75
C ASP A 53 4.32 9.17 7.31
N PHE A 54 5.26 9.11 6.38
CA PHE A 54 5.01 8.80 4.97
C PHE A 54 5.02 7.29 4.73
N PHE A 55 4.13 6.82 3.85
CA PHE A 55 4.11 5.42 3.42
C PHE A 55 4.62 5.32 1.99
N ASP A 56 5.90 5.09 1.87
CA ASP A 56 6.59 4.94 0.58
C ASP A 56 6.59 3.47 0.14
N ASN A 57 6.23 3.22 -1.13
CA ASN A 57 6.12 1.86 -1.66
C ASN A 57 7.46 1.11 -1.72
N GLN A 58 8.59 1.83 -1.70
CA GLN A 58 9.93 1.24 -1.74
C GLN A 58 10.63 1.31 -0.39
N ALA A 59 10.56 2.46 0.28
CA ALA A 59 11.25 2.69 1.55
C ALA A 59 10.47 2.18 2.77
N GLY A 60 9.16 1.92 2.61
CA GLY A 60 8.28 1.56 3.72
C GLY A 60 7.75 2.77 4.47
N GLN A 61 7.60 2.69 5.79
CA GLN A 61 7.17 3.81 6.63
C GLN A 61 8.37 4.70 6.95
N VAL A 62 8.31 5.96 6.52
CA VAL A 62 9.35 6.97 6.76
C VAL A 62 8.79 7.98 7.76
N LYS A 63 9.30 7.97 8.99
CA LYS A 63 8.93 8.91 10.04
C LYS A 63 9.78 10.17 9.91
N THR A 64 9.14 11.31 9.84
CA THR A 64 9.82 12.60 9.60
C THR A 64 9.29 13.70 10.49
N PHE A 65 10.10 14.75 10.66
CA PHE A 65 9.62 16.07 11.00
C PHE A 65 9.57 16.95 9.76
N CYS A 66 8.45 17.65 9.58
CA CYS A 66 8.20 18.50 8.43
C CYS A 66 7.77 19.90 8.83
N GLN A 67 8.00 20.86 7.94
CA GLN A 67 7.38 22.17 7.93
C GLN A 67 6.24 22.15 6.92
N LEU A 68 5.11 22.75 7.28
CA LEU A 68 3.94 22.86 6.40
C LEU A 68 3.58 24.33 6.15
N ALA A 69 3.24 24.64 4.90
CA ALA A 69 2.53 25.86 4.52
C ALA A 69 1.18 25.48 3.94
N ILE A 70 0.08 25.83 4.62
CA ILE A 70 -1.27 25.33 4.37
C ILE A 70 -2.09 26.41 3.68
N GLN A 71 -2.82 26.02 2.63
CA GLN A 71 -3.72 26.90 1.92
C GLN A 71 -4.96 26.17 1.41
N LYS A 72 -6.00 26.92 1.04
CA LYS A 72 -7.15 26.33 0.36
C LYS A 72 -6.73 25.77 -0.99
N ASN A 73 -7.22 24.58 -1.28
CA ASN A 73 -7.04 24.03 -2.62
C ASN A 73 -7.90 24.79 -3.63
N THR A 74 -7.28 25.25 -4.70
CA THR A 74 -7.94 25.99 -5.79
C THR A 74 -8.04 25.17 -7.09
N ASP A 75 -7.52 23.94 -7.09
CA ASP A 75 -7.58 23.05 -8.25
C ASP A 75 -8.94 22.33 -8.28
N PRO A 76 -9.80 22.61 -9.29
CA PRO A 76 -11.13 22.01 -9.38
C PRO A 76 -11.11 20.50 -9.69
N CYS A 77 -9.97 19.96 -10.11
CA CYS A 77 -9.80 18.54 -10.40
C CYS A 77 -9.46 17.72 -9.13
N ILE A 78 -9.23 18.37 -8.01
CA ILE A 78 -8.83 17.76 -6.74
C ILE A 78 -9.95 17.98 -5.74
N SER A 79 -10.48 16.88 -5.17
CA SER A 79 -11.64 16.90 -4.28
C SER A 79 -11.35 17.48 -2.90
N GLU A 80 -10.11 17.30 -2.41
CA GLU A 80 -9.72 17.72 -1.07
C GLU A 80 -9.70 19.26 -0.96
N ALA A 81 -10.30 19.78 0.10
CA ALA A 81 -10.50 21.22 0.30
C ALA A 81 -9.20 21.98 0.64
N TRP A 82 -8.19 21.28 1.16
CA TRP A 82 -6.95 21.88 1.63
C TRP A 82 -5.73 21.23 1.01
N VAL A 83 -4.70 22.04 0.79
CA VAL A 83 -3.38 21.60 0.35
C VAL A 83 -2.31 22.22 1.22
N ALA A 84 -1.28 21.44 1.56
CA ALA A 84 -0.09 21.94 2.23
C ALA A 84 1.15 21.67 1.39
N ASP A 85 1.99 22.69 1.20
CA ASP A 85 3.36 22.51 0.77
C ASP A 85 4.18 21.97 1.94
N CYS A 86 4.77 20.79 1.76
CA CYS A 86 5.46 20.06 2.81
C CYS A 86 6.97 20.01 2.53
N LYS A 87 7.75 20.51 3.48
CA LYS A 87 9.20 20.42 3.47
C LYS A 87 9.67 19.47 4.57
N VAL A 88 10.34 18.39 4.20
CA VAL A 88 10.97 17.48 5.16
C VAL A 88 12.18 18.17 5.78
N LEU A 89 12.17 18.34 7.09
CA LEU A 89 13.26 18.93 7.88
C LEU A 89 14.24 17.86 8.33
N GLU A 90 13.71 16.73 8.81
CA GLU A 90 14.48 15.65 9.40
C GLU A 90 13.79 14.31 9.18
N THR A 91 14.56 13.28 8.87
CA THR A 91 14.09 11.89 8.87
C THR A 91 14.48 11.25 10.21
N ILE A 92 13.47 10.87 11.00
CA ILE A 92 13.65 10.28 12.33
C ILE A 92 13.99 8.80 12.20
N GLU A 93 13.20 8.07 11.39
CA GLU A 93 13.30 6.62 11.28
C GLU A 93 12.74 6.14 9.94
N VAL A 94 13.33 5.07 9.42
CA VAL A 94 12.80 4.36 8.24
C VAL A 94 12.50 2.93 8.64
N LEU A 95 11.22 2.59 8.69
CA LEU A 95 10.75 1.25 9.03
C LEU A 95 10.38 0.49 7.75
N GLN A 96 11.31 -0.27 7.23
CA GLN A 96 11.01 -1.18 6.11
C GLN A 96 10.24 -2.41 6.64
N ARG A 97 8.92 -2.31 6.70
CA ARG A 97 8.04 -3.41 7.15
C ARG A 97 7.81 -4.47 6.07
N GLN A 98 8.04 -4.10 4.81
CA GLN A 98 7.89 -5.03 3.71
C GLN A 98 9.23 -5.75 3.48
N LYS A 99 9.31 -7.00 3.92
CA LYS A 99 10.48 -7.84 3.70
C LYS A 99 10.61 -8.28 2.23
N ASP A 100 9.50 -8.32 1.51
CA ASP A 100 9.40 -8.83 0.16
C ASP A 100 8.95 -7.76 -0.83
N LEU A 101 9.63 -7.75 -1.98
CA LEU A 101 9.27 -6.97 -3.14
C LEU A 101 7.86 -7.37 -3.61
N ARG A 102 7.04 -6.39 -4.01
CA ARG A 102 5.69 -6.61 -4.55
C ARG A 102 5.61 -6.13 -5.98
N VAL A 103 4.76 -6.78 -6.75
CA VAL A 103 4.40 -6.37 -8.10
C VAL A 103 2.90 -6.22 -8.19
N ASP A 104 2.49 -5.14 -8.83
CA ASP A 104 1.08 -4.87 -9.10
C ASP A 104 0.63 -5.76 -10.27
N LEU A 105 -0.57 -6.30 -10.12
CA LEU A 105 -1.28 -7.13 -11.08
C LEU A 105 -2.72 -6.62 -11.11
N ASP A 106 -3.52 -7.09 -12.04
CA ASP A 106 -4.98 -6.95 -12.03
C ASP A 106 -5.54 -8.17 -12.75
N GLU A 107 -5.37 -9.34 -12.11
CA GLU A 107 -5.71 -10.63 -12.71
C GLU A 107 -6.83 -11.32 -11.96
N GLU A 108 -7.93 -11.59 -12.66
CA GLU A 108 -9.03 -12.40 -12.14
C GLU A 108 -8.58 -13.86 -12.00
N THR A 109 -8.85 -14.43 -10.82
CA THR A 109 -8.40 -15.76 -10.43
C THR A 109 -9.51 -16.49 -9.69
N LEU A 110 -9.64 -17.79 -9.96
CA LEU A 110 -10.57 -18.66 -9.25
C LEU A 110 -9.90 -19.19 -7.98
N PHE A 111 -10.51 -18.90 -6.86
CA PHE A 111 -10.12 -19.38 -5.52
C PHE A 111 -11.07 -20.46 -5.06
N SER A 112 -10.61 -21.26 -4.10
CA SER A 112 -11.48 -22.17 -3.35
C SER A 112 -11.12 -22.19 -1.89
N SER A 113 -12.13 -22.31 -1.03
CA SER A 113 -11.98 -22.52 0.40
C SER A 113 -12.91 -23.63 0.89
N LYS A 114 -12.68 -24.08 2.12
CA LYS A 114 -13.57 -25.08 2.74
C LYS A 114 -14.92 -24.48 3.15
N ILE A 115 -14.98 -23.18 3.37
CA ILE A 115 -16.17 -22.48 3.86
C ILE A 115 -17.09 -22.09 2.68
N HIS A 116 -16.50 -21.49 1.63
CA HIS A 116 -17.28 -20.89 0.53
C HIS A 116 -17.27 -21.71 -0.77
N GLY A 117 -16.50 -22.81 -0.82
CA GLY A 117 -16.30 -23.52 -2.08
C GLY A 117 -15.49 -22.69 -3.08
N TYR A 118 -15.92 -22.65 -4.34
CA TYR A 118 -15.27 -21.87 -5.40
C TYR A 118 -15.86 -20.45 -5.48
N PHE A 119 -14.97 -19.46 -5.62
CA PHE A 119 -15.35 -18.06 -5.83
C PHE A 119 -14.29 -17.33 -6.67
N SER A 120 -14.69 -16.26 -7.35
CA SER A 120 -13.79 -15.40 -8.13
C SER A 120 -13.22 -14.28 -7.26
N GLY A 121 -11.98 -13.89 -7.53
CA GLY A 121 -11.36 -12.72 -6.94
C GLY A 121 -10.30 -12.15 -7.86
N THR A 122 -10.01 -10.86 -7.71
CA THR A 122 -8.96 -10.17 -8.47
C THR A 122 -7.72 -10.02 -7.62
N ILE A 123 -6.57 -10.54 -8.09
CA ILE A 123 -5.27 -10.33 -7.47
C ILE A 123 -4.74 -8.98 -7.94
N HIS A 124 -4.57 -8.04 -7.01
CA HIS A 124 -4.03 -6.69 -7.30
C HIS A 124 -2.52 -6.58 -7.11
N ASN A 125 -1.96 -7.34 -6.20
CA ASN A 125 -0.51 -7.44 -6.07
C ASN A 125 -0.08 -8.76 -5.47
N ILE A 126 1.17 -9.12 -5.75
CA ILE A 126 1.79 -10.33 -5.23
C ILE A 126 3.24 -10.07 -4.82
N SER A 127 3.68 -10.75 -3.78
CA SER A 127 5.06 -10.81 -3.30
C SER A 127 5.48 -12.25 -3.07
N VAL A 128 6.71 -12.48 -2.65
CA VAL A 128 7.17 -13.83 -2.26
C VAL A 128 6.41 -14.35 -1.04
N GLY A 129 5.99 -13.46 -0.13
CA GLY A 129 5.31 -13.85 1.11
C GLY A 129 3.78 -13.93 1.01
N GLY A 130 3.14 -13.39 -0.04
CA GLY A 130 1.69 -13.36 -0.10
C GLY A 130 1.13 -12.48 -1.22
N LEU A 131 -0.18 -12.25 -1.17
CA LEU A 131 -0.91 -11.46 -2.15
C LEU A 131 -1.96 -10.54 -1.50
N TYR A 132 -2.42 -9.57 -2.28
CA TYR A 132 -3.62 -8.80 -1.98
C TYR A 132 -4.66 -9.08 -3.06
N LEU A 133 -5.86 -9.48 -2.64
CA LEU A 133 -6.99 -9.76 -3.53
C LEU A 133 -8.23 -8.97 -3.12
N THR A 134 -9.13 -8.78 -4.08
CA THR A 134 -10.49 -8.29 -3.83
C THR A 134 -11.51 -9.28 -4.35
N THR A 135 -12.66 -9.38 -3.67
CA THR A 135 -13.77 -10.26 -4.02
C THR A 135 -15.07 -9.75 -3.39
N ASP A 136 -16.21 -10.19 -3.91
CA ASP A 136 -17.54 -10.01 -3.31
C ASP A 136 -17.85 -11.04 -2.21
N THR A 137 -17.04 -12.09 -2.12
CA THR A 137 -17.17 -13.12 -1.09
C THR A 137 -16.55 -12.65 0.22
N ARG A 138 -17.31 -12.66 1.31
CA ARG A 138 -16.83 -12.27 2.63
C ARG A 138 -16.07 -13.42 3.27
N LEU A 139 -14.74 -13.30 3.30
CA LEU A 139 -13.83 -14.29 3.88
C LEU A 139 -13.57 -14.02 5.36
N GLU A 140 -13.27 -15.08 6.10
CA GLU A 140 -12.92 -15.01 7.52
C GLU A 140 -11.40 -14.86 7.72
N LYS A 141 -11.00 -14.28 8.85
CA LYS A 141 -9.59 -14.26 9.24
C LYS A 141 -9.07 -15.69 9.41
N ASP A 142 -7.84 -15.93 8.98
CA ASP A 142 -7.15 -17.24 9.00
C ASP A 142 -7.77 -18.29 8.05
N GLU A 143 -8.77 -17.93 7.26
CA GLU A 143 -9.34 -18.80 6.24
C GLU A 143 -8.29 -19.20 5.20
N GLN A 144 -8.26 -20.51 4.87
CA GLN A 144 -7.32 -21.07 3.89
C GLN A 144 -7.92 -21.03 2.50
N LEU A 145 -7.21 -20.41 1.59
CA LEU A 145 -7.57 -20.26 0.18
C LEU A 145 -6.62 -21.09 -0.67
N ASP A 146 -7.15 -21.95 -1.52
CA ASP A 146 -6.40 -22.67 -2.54
C ASP A 146 -6.69 -22.04 -3.91
N PHE A 147 -5.66 -21.83 -4.72
CA PHE A 147 -5.79 -21.32 -6.09
C PHE A 147 -4.66 -21.84 -6.99
N GLN A 148 -4.81 -21.67 -8.29
CA GLN A 148 -3.77 -21.98 -9.25
C GLN A 148 -3.33 -20.69 -9.95
N TYR A 149 -2.01 -20.52 -10.08
CA TYR A 149 -1.46 -19.35 -10.75
C TYR A 149 -0.25 -19.73 -11.60
N CYS A 150 -0.08 -19.04 -12.74
CA CYS A 150 1.00 -19.32 -13.67
C CYS A 150 2.23 -18.46 -13.35
N PHE A 151 3.19 -19.03 -12.60
CA PHE A 151 4.48 -18.42 -12.35
C PHE A 151 5.52 -18.91 -13.37
N MET A 152 6.16 -17.99 -14.08
CA MET A 152 7.22 -18.33 -15.03
C MET A 152 6.85 -19.43 -16.03
N MET A 153 5.63 -19.35 -16.61
CA MET A 153 5.02 -20.32 -17.51
C MET A 153 4.76 -21.70 -16.89
N LYS A 154 4.77 -21.81 -15.58
CA LYS A 154 4.43 -23.03 -14.85
C LYS A 154 3.18 -22.79 -14.02
N LEU A 155 2.16 -23.59 -14.23
CA LEU A 155 0.96 -23.59 -13.41
C LEU A 155 1.29 -24.22 -12.05
N GLN A 156 1.16 -23.43 -10.98
CA GLN A 156 1.44 -23.84 -9.61
C GLN A 156 0.16 -23.81 -8.78
N LYS A 157 -0.01 -24.81 -7.91
CA LYS A 157 -1.04 -24.78 -6.86
C LYS A 157 -0.45 -24.05 -5.65
N VAL A 158 -1.15 -23.02 -5.19
CA VAL A 158 -0.74 -22.18 -4.08
C VAL A 158 -1.82 -22.14 -3.03
N ARG A 159 -1.41 -22.14 -1.77
CA ARG A 159 -2.28 -21.95 -0.63
C ARG A 159 -1.92 -20.65 0.08
N ALA A 160 -2.95 -19.90 0.47
CA ALA A 160 -2.80 -18.67 1.23
C ALA A 160 -3.77 -18.64 2.41
N ALA A 161 -3.40 -17.95 3.48
CA ALA A 161 -4.28 -17.68 4.62
C ALA A 161 -4.62 -16.18 4.66
N VAL A 162 -5.88 -15.86 4.93
CA VAL A 162 -6.35 -14.49 5.12
C VAL A 162 -5.76 -13.90 6.40
N LEU A 163 -5.03 -12.79 6.29
CA LEU A 163 -4.45 -12.09 7.44
C LEU A 163 -5.27 -10.90 7.90
N ARG A 164 -5.80 -10.13 6.95
CA ARG A 164 -6.53 -8.88 7.22
C ARG A 164 -7.59 -8.64 6.17
N GLU A 165 -8.68 -8.02 6.60
CA GLU A 165 -9.77 -7.52 5.77
C GLU A 165 -9.70 -6.00 5.64
N THR A 166 -10.15 -5.48 4.51
CA THR A 166 -10.41 -4.06 4.27
C THR A 166 -11.74 -3.98 3.53
N VAL A 167 -12.73 -3.31 4.09
CA VAL A 167 -13.99 -3.05 3.39
C VAL A 167 -13.76 -1.94 2.37
N ILE A 168 -13.99 -2.22 1.10
CA ILE A 168 -13.81 -1.25 0.00
C ILE A 168 -15.13 -0.52 -0.27
N ARG A 169 -16.21 -1.27 -0.34
CA ARG A 169 -17.60 -0.80 -0.49
C ARG A 169 -18.55 -1.91 -0.05
N ASP A 170 -19.84 -1.63 -0.05
CA ASP A 170 -20.85 -2.63 0.29
C ASP A 170 -20.69 -3.90 -0.55
N ASN A 171 -20.59 -5.04 0.14
CA ASN A 171 -20.39 -6.36 -0.45
C ASN A 171 -19.15 -6.50 -1.38
N TYR A 172 -18.12 -5.69 -1.15
CA TYR A 172 -16.87 -5.81 -1.87
C TYR A 172 -15.68 -5.58 -0.93
N TYR A 173 -14.85 -6.59 -0.78
CA TYR A 173 -13.85 -6.69 0.27
C TYR A 173 -12.45 -6.86 -0.32
N GLY A 174 -11.46 -6.32 0.37
CA GLY A 174 -10.04 -6.52 0.07
C GLY A 174 -9.38 -7.34 1.17
N TYR A 175 -8.54 -8.30 0.77
CA TYR A 175 -7.88 -9.21 1.69
C TYR A 175 -6.37 -9.24 1.46
N GLY A 176 -5.61 -8.97 2.53
CA GLY A 176 -4.18 -9.28 2.56
C GLY A 176 -3.99 -10.72 3.02
N CYS A 177 -3.36 -11.54 2.18
CA CYS A 177 -3.15 -12.96 2.42
C CYS A 177 -1.67 -13.31 2.48
N VAL A 178 -1.30 -14.28 3.31
CA VAL A 178 0.05 -14.84 3.40
C VAL A 178 0.06 -16.23 2.77
N PHE A 179 1.09 -16.54 2.00
CA PHE A 179 1.27 -17.90 1.49
C PHE A 179 1.60 -18.87 2.60
N THR A 180 1.02 -20.06 2.54
CA THR A 180 1.23 -21.13 3.50
C THR A 180 1.72 -22.39 2.79
N ASN A 181 2.66 -23.10 3.44
CA ASN A 181 3.17 -24.41 2.96
C ASN A 181 3.74 -24.38 1.53
N LEU A 182 4.43 -23.28 1.14
CA LEU A 182 5.15 -23.23 -0.12
C LEU A 182 6.34 -24.21 -0.09
N SER A 183 6.47 -24.99 -1.17
CA SER A 183 7.73 -25.70 -1.41
C SER A 183 8.82 -24.72 -1.88
N ASN A 184 10.08 -25.03 -1.63
CA ASN A 184 11.22 -24.22 -2.07
C ASN A 184 11.19 -23.96 -3.58
N ALA A 185 10.69 -24.91 -4.37
CA ALA A 185 10.57 -24.77 -5.82
C ALA A 185 9.52 -23.72 -6.21
N VAL A 186 8.33 -23.76 -5.59
CA VAL A 186 7.26 -22.78 -5.82
C VAL A 186 7.68 -21.40 -5.34
N GLU A 187 8.30 -21.29 -4.16
CA GLU A 187 8.82 -20.02 -3.65
C GLU A 187 9.85 -19.40 -4.62
N LYS A 188 10.75 -20.22 -5.16
CA LYS A 188 11.73 -19.78 -6.17
C LYS A 188 11.04 -19.25 -7.44
N ASP A 189 10.02 -19.97 -7.95
CA ASP A 189 9.28 -19.56 -9.15
C ASP A 189 8.53 -18.23 -8.89
N ILE A 190 7.89 -18.05 -7.71
CA ILE A 190 7.26 -16.78 -7.30
C ILE A 190 8.29 -15.65 -7.23
N ARG A 191 9.44 -15.87 -6.60
CA ARG A 191 10.52 -14.89 -6.47
C ARG A 191 11.04 -14.44 -7.84
N GLN A 192 11.24 -15.36 -8.76
CA GLN A 192 11.66 -15.04 -10.13
C GLN A 192 10.59 -14.27 -10.90
N PHE A 193 9.31 -14.64 -10.74
CA PHE A 193 8.18 -13.93 -11.33
C PHE A 193 8.12 -12.49 -10.85
N VAL A 194 8.13 -12.26 -9.53
CA VAL A 194 8.09 -10.93 -8.92
C VAL A 194 9.25 -10.07 -9.41
N TYR A 195 10.47 -10.61 -9.42
CA TYR A 195 11.65 -9.89 -9.88
C TYR A 195 11.57 -9.52 -11.37
N ARG A 196 11.07 -10.42 -12.21
CA ARG A 196 10.90 -10.19 -13.66
C ARG A 196 9.85 -9.13 -13.96
N GLN A 197 8.71 -9.18 -13.28
CA GLN A 197 7.64 -8.18 -13.42
C GLN A 197 8.09 -6.78 -12.96
N GLN A 198 8.83 -6.70 -11.87
CA GLN A 198 9.39 -5.42 -11.41
C GLN A 198 10.33 -4.79 -12.45
N ARG A 199 11.18 -5.61 -13.10
CA ARG A 199 12.07 -5.09 -14.14
C ARG A 199 11.29 -4.56 -15.34
N LYS A 200 10.21 -5.22 -15.75
CA LYS A 200 9.34 -4.75 -16.83
C LYS A 200 8.66 -3.43 -16.48
N ASN A 201 8.20 -3.28 -15.24
CA ASN A 201 7.55 -2.05 -14.76
C ASN A 201 8.56 -0.88 -14.59
N SER A 202 9.84 -1.18 -14.42
CA SER A 202 10.91 -0.17 -14.28
C SER A 202 11.50 0.28 -15.61
N ASN A 203 11.34 -0.52 -16.69
CA ASN A 203 11.83 -0.23 -18.05
C ASN A 203 10.70 -0.52 -19.06
N PRO A 204 9.78 0.44 -19.32
CA PRO A 204 8.67 0.24 -20.25
C PRO A 204 9.10 0.16 -21.75
N TYR A 205 10.39 0.20 -22.04
CA TYR A 205 10.94 0.21 -23.41
C TYR A 205 11.75 -1.04 -23.79
N ASP A 206 11.71 -2.12 -22.99
CA ASP A 206 12.28 -3.44 -23.33
C ASP A 206 11.21 -4.46 -23.71
#